data_5942fbf67aa08883192248cb7581b7ca
#
_entry.id   5942fbf67aa08883192248cb7581b7ca
#
_cell.length_a   1.000
_cell.length_b   1.000
_cell.length_c   1.000
_cell.angle_alpha   90.00
_cell.angle_beta   90.00
_cell.angle_gamma   90.00
#
_symmetry.space_group_name_H-M   'P 1'
#
loop_
_entity.id
_entity.type
_entity.pdbx_description
1 polymer ?
#
loop_
_entity_poly.entity_id
_entity_poly.type
_entity_poly.pdbx_seq_one_letter_code
_entity_poly.pdbx_strand_id
1 'polypeptide(L)'
;NSLHLSEENHSGSSVASVAVACHEAGHAIQTAKGYLPYRLRSALIPVVNFAQQTWVIVLVVGVALRLAGLTQLAIILFAFSVIFQLVTLPVEIDASRRAVAYLKGAGAVIDERGARQVLTAAALTYVAAALVSVMQLLYLLSRINRNDDEEF
;
A
#
# COMPACT_ATOMS: atom_id res chain seq x y z
N ASN A 1 -6.20 -6.55 -20.86
CA ASN A 1 -6.33 -6.67 -19.40
C ASN A 1 -6.53 -8.13 -19.05
N SER A 2 -5.58 -8.72 -18.35
CA SER A 2 -5.65 -10.09 -17.86
C SER A 2 -5.59 -10.08 -16.34
N LEU A 3 -6.33 -10.99 -15.70
CA LEU A 3 -6.30 -11.26 -14.29
C LEU A 3 -5.27 -12.36 -14.03
N HIS A 4 -4.33 -12.09 -13.13
CA HIS A 4 -3.33 -13.05 -12.72
C HIS A 4 -3.62 -13.48 -11.28
N LEU A 5 -4.07 -14.71 -11.11
CA LEU A 5 -4.38 -15.31 -9.80
C LEU A 5 -3.37 -16.41 -9.51
N SER A 6 -3.05 -16.61 -8.22
CA SER A 6 -2.35 -17.83 -7.80
C SER A 6 -3.23 -19.05 -8.09
N GLU A 7 -2.63 -20.23 -8.21
CA GLU A 7 -3.37 -21.46 -8.46
C GLU A 7 -4.43 -21.71 -7.38
N GLU A 8 -4.10 -21.44 -6.12
CA GLU A 8 -5.01 -21.55 -4.99
C GLU A 8 -6.23 -20.61 -5.10
N ASN A 9 -6.03 -19.38 -5.53
CA ASN A 9 -7.11 -18.39 -5.70
C ASN A 9 -7.90 -18.60 -7.00
N HIS A 10 -7.31 -19.19 -8.02
CA HIS A 10 -7.97 -19.52 -9.29
C HIS A 10 -8.89 -20.74 -9.17
N SER A 11 -8.41 -21.79 -8.51
CA SER A 11 -9.10 -23.10 -8.43
C SER A 11 -9.76 -23.33 -7.07
N GLY A 12 -9.46 -22.50 -6.06
CA GLY A 12 -9.99 -22.65 -4.72
C GLY A 12 -11.46 -22.27 -4.61
N SER A 13 -12.18 -23.01 -3.79
CA SER A 13 -13.59 -22.77 -3.46
C SER A 13 -13.81 -22.15 -2.07
N SER A 14 -12.73 -21.80 -1.37
CA SER A 14 -12.82 -21.17 -0.06
C SER A 14 -13.36 -19.73 -0.18
N VAL A 15 -14.01 -19.25 0.88
CA VAL A 15 -14.49 -17.86 0.96
C VAL A 15 -13.36 -16.87 0.74
N ALA A 16 -12.17 -17.17 1.27
CA ALA A 16 -10.99 -16.33 1.09
C ALA A 16 -10.52 -16.29 -0.37
N SER A 17 -10.42 -17.44 -1.05
CA SER A 17 -10.03 -17.50 -2.46
C SER A 17 -10.98 -16.71 -3.36
N VAL A 18 -12.29 -16.84 -3.13
CA VAL A 18 -13.30 -16.10 -3.87
C VAL A 18 -13.21 -14.59 -3.58
N ALA A 19 -13.05 -14.21 -2.32
CA ALA A 19 -12.91 -12.81 -1.92
C ALA A 19 -11.69 -12.15 -2.59
N VAL A 20 -10.53 -12.82 -2.60
CA VAL A 20 -9.32 -12.35 -3.26
C VAL A 20 -9.50 -12.24 -4.77
N ALA A 21 -10.08 -13.26 -5.41
CA ALA A 21 -10.34 -13.21 -6.86
C ALA A 21 -11.25 -12.04 -7.25
N CYS A 22 -12.30 -11.78 -6.47
CA CYS A 22 -13.19 -10.65 -6.68
C CYS A 22 -12.50 -9.29 -6.42
N HIS A 23 -11.58 -9.23 -5.46
CA HIS A 23 -10.77 -8.04 -5.19
C HIS A 23 -9.86 -7.72 -6.37
N GLU A 24 -9.16 -8.73 -6.92
CA GLU A 24 -8.31 -8.56 -8.11
C GLU A 24 -9.14 -8.15 -9.34
N ALA A 25 -10.36 -8.68 -9.48
CA ALA A 25 -11.30 -8.20 -10.50
C ALA A 25 -11.67 -6.72 -10.27
N GLY A 26 -11.76 -6.28 -9.02
CA GLY A 26 -11.94 -4.87 -8.66
C GLY A 26 -10.83 -3.98 -9.22
N HIS A 27 -9.58 -4.39 -9.13
CA HIS A 27 -8.44 -3.67 -9.73
C HIS A 27 -8.51 -3.65 -11.27
N ALA A 28 -8.93 -4.75 -11.89
CA ALA A 28 -9.13 -4.77 -13.34
C ALA A 28 -10.20 -3.76 -13.78
N ILE A 29 -11.28 -3.61 -13.02
CA ILE A 29 -12.32 -2.61 -13.25
C ILE A 29 -11.77 -1.19 -13.05
N GLN A 30 -10.95 -0.95 -12.04
CA GLN A 30 -10.29 0.34 -11.83
C GLN A 30 -9.45 0.75 -13.04
N THR A 31 -8.69 -0.20 -13.61
CA THR A 31 -7.92 0.00 -14.82
C THR A 31 -8.82 0.35 -16.00
N ALA A 32 -9.88 -0.44 -16.22
CA ALA A 32 -10.80 -0.24 -17.34
C ALA A 32 -11.56 1.09 -17.27
N LYS A 33 -11.88 1.55 -16.05
CA LYS A 33 -12.59 2.82 -15.82
C LYS A 33 -11.66 4.04 -15.72
N GLY A 34 -10.35 3.85 -15.79
CA GLY A 34 -9.37 4.92 -15.64
C GLY A 34 -9.40 5.59 -14.27
N TYR A 35 -9.65 4.81 -13.21
CA TYR A 35 -9.71 5.32 -11.82
C TYR A 35 -8.42 6.02 -11.44
N LEU A 36 -8.50 7.33 -11.19
CA LEU A 36 -7.34 8.20 -11.03
C LEU A 36 -6.37 7.75 -9.92
N PRO A 37 -6.82 7.38 -8.70
CA PRO A 37 -5.91 6.89 -7.66
C PRO A 37 -5.14 5.64 -8.08
N TYR A 38 -5.76 4.71 -8.81
CA TYR A 38 -5.10 3.52 -9.33
C TYR A 38 -4.02 3.87 -10.36
N ARG A 39 -4.31 4.80 -11.27
CA ARG A 39 -3.33 5.28 -12.26
C ARG A 39 -2.14 5.95 -11.59
N LEU A 40 -2.40 6.80 -10.58
CA LEU A 40 -1.35 7.46 -9.81
C LEU A 40 -0.49 6.44 -9.07
N ARG A 41 -1.10 5.47 -8.37
CA ARG A 41 -0.39 4.36 -7.74
C ARG A 41 0.51 3.64 -8.73
N SER A 42 -0.01 3.27 -9.89
CA SER A 42 0.74 2.52 -10.90
C SER A 42 1.93 3.31 -11.45
N ALA A 43 1.78 4.61 -11.63
CA ALA A 43 2.87 5.49 -12.07
C ALA A 43 3.96 5.65 -11.00
N LEU A 44 3.61 5.57 -9.71
CA LEU A 44 4.56 5.71 -8.60
C LEU A 44 5.36 4.43 -8.30
N ILE A 45 4.89 3.25 -8.71
CA ILE A 45 5.52 1.96 -8.40
C ILE A 45 7.04 1.94 -8.68
N PRO A 46 7.55 2.32 -9.85
CA PRO A 46 8.99 2.23 -10.12
C PRO A 46 9.81 3.15 -9.21
N VAL A 47 9.31 4.35 -8.93
CA VAL A 47 9.97 5.32 -8.03
C VAL A 47 9.99 4.81 -6.60
N VAL A 48 8.87 4.27 -6.13
CA VAL A 48 8.72 3.75 -4.76
C VAL A 48 9.56 2.50 -4.55
N ASN A 49 9.61 1.59 -5.52
CA ASN A 49 10.45 0.40 -5.43
C ASN A 49 11.93 0.78 -5.27
N PHE A 50 12.39 1.75 -6.06
CA PHE A 50 13.75 2.28 -5.91
C PHE A 50 13.96 2.91 -4.53
N ALA A 51 13.05 3.77 -4.09
CA ALA A 51 13.12 4.44 -2.80
C ALA A 51 13.13 3.45 -1.63
N GLN A 52 12.27 2.44 -1.65
CA GLN A 52 12.17 1.41 -0.59
C GLN A 52 13.44 0.56 -0.46
N GLN A 53 14.11 0.27 -1.56
CA GLN A 53 15.35 -0.50 -1.54
C GLN A 53 16.56 0.34 -1.10
N THR A 54 16.52 1.63 -1.28
CA THR A 54 17.68 2.50 -1.18
C THR A 54 17.71 3.31 0.11
N TRP A 55 16.55 3.73 0.66
CA TRP A 55 16.51 4.70 1.76
C TRP A 55 17.26 4.25 3.02
N VAL A 56 17.18 2.96 3.39
CA VAL A 56 17.87 2.45 4.59
C VAL A 56 19.38 2.49 4.40
N ILE A 57 19.86 2.12 3.22
CA ILE A 57 21.31 2.14 2.90
C ILE A 57 21.82 3.59 2.96
N VAL A 58 21.10 4.51 2.34
CA VAL A 58 21.44 5.94 2.36
C VAL A 58 21.42 6.50 3.77
N LEU A 59 20.45 6.09 4.60
CA LEU A 59 20.36 6.51 6.00
C LEU A 59 21.57 6.02 6.80
N VAL A 60 21.88 4.73 6.70
CA VAL A 60 23.02 4.13 7.43
C VAL A 60 24.33 4.80 7.05
N VAL A 61 24.57 5.00 5.75
CA VAL A 61 25.77 5.69 5.25
C VAL A 61 25.80 7.14 5.72
N GLY A 62 24.68 7.85 5.63
CA GLY A 62 24.58 9.25 6.06
C GLY A 62 24.89 9.43 7.55
N VAL A 63 24.38 8.56 8.40
CA VAL A 63 24.65 8.57 9.85
C VAL A 63 26.10 8.17 10.15
N ALA A 64 26.59 7.10 9.53
CA ALA A 64 27.94 6.59 9.78
C ALA A 64 29.04 7.61 9.39
N LEU A 65 28.84 8.31 8.27
CA LEU A 65 29.77 9.33 7.78
C LEU A 65 29.44 10.74 8.29
N ARG A 66 28.43 10.91 9.13
CA ARG A 66 27.93 12.19 9.66
C ARG A 66 27.63 13.21 8.53
N LEU A 67 27.03 12.74 7.44
CA LEU A 67 26.65 13.55 6.29
C LEU A 67 25.15 13.89 6.38
N ALA A 68 24.86 15.07 6.92
CA ALA A 68 23.47 15.53 7.11
C ALA A 68 22.64 15.52 5.81
N GLY A 69 23.24 15.89 4.68
CA GLY A 69 22.58 15.86 3.37
C GLY A 69 22.13 14.46 2.93
N LEU A 70 22.91 13.41 3.21
CA LEU A 70 22.52 12.02 2.93
C LEU A 70 21.41 11.56 3.87
N THR A 71 21.46 11.94 5.13
CA THR A 71 20.41 11.64 6.09
C THR A 71 19.07 12.26 5.67
N GLN A 72 19.10 13.52 5.24
CA GLN A 72 17.91 14.20 4.70
C GLN A 72 17.39 13.53 3.43
N LEU A 73 18.27 13.14 2.51
CA LEU A 73 17.90 12.41 1.30
C LEU A 73 17.20 11.08 1.63
N ALA A 74 17.72 10.32 2.60
CA ALA A 74 17.11 9.07 3.05
C ALA A 74 15.67 9.29 3.55
N ILE A 75 15.43 10.35 4.31
CA ILE A 75 14.10 10.69 4.82
C ILE A 75 13.15 11.11 3.69
N ILE A 76 13.63 11.85 2.70
CA ILE A 76 12.84 12.18 1.50
C ILE A 76 12.44 10.91 0.75
N LEU A 77 13.36 9.96 0.54
CA LEU A 77 13.06 8.68 -0.09
C LEU A 77 12.02 7.88 0.71
N PHE A 78 12.14 7.87 2.04
CA PHE A 78 11.15 7.23 2.90
C PHE A 78 9.79 7.92 2.83
N ALA A 79 9.74 9.26 2.77
CA ALA A 79 8.51 10.03 2.62
C ALA A 79 7.76 9.68 1.33
N PHE A 80 8.43 9.39 0.22
CA PHE A 80 7.80 8.88 -1.00
C PHE A 80 7.09 7.54 -0.76
N SER A 81 7.69 6.65 0.02
CA SER A 81 7.06 5.38 0.38
C SER A 81 5.79 5.59 1.22
N VAL A 82 5.81 6.55 2.14
CA VAL A 82 4.64 6.90 2.95
C VAL A 82 3.51 7.47 2.09
N ILE A 83 3.82 8.40 1.18
CA ILE A 83 2.86 8.96 0.23
C ILE A 83 2.23 7.85 -0.63
N PHE A 84 3.04 6.93 -1.13
CA PHE A 84 2.56 5.79 -1.90
C PHE A 84 1.57 4.92 -1.11
N GLN A 85 1.85 4.64 0.17
CA GLN A 85 0.94 3.90 1.03
C GLN A 85 -0.40 4.64 1.22
N LEU A 86 -0.36 5.96 1.41
CA LEU A 86 -1.57 6.79 1.53
C LEU A 86 -2.39 6.81 0.23
N VAL A 87 -1.74 6.86 -0.93
CA VAL A 87 -2.42 6.76 -2.24
C VAL A 87 -2.98 5.36 -2.48
N THR A 88 -2.33 4.32 -1.96
CA THR A 88 -2.75 2.93 -2.09
C THR A 88 -4.03 2.65 -1.29
N LEU A 89 -4.23 3.27 -0.12
CA LEU A 89 -5.40 3.03 0.73
C LEU A 89 -6.75 3.19 0.00
N PRO A 90 -7.05 4.33 -0.68
CA PRO A 90 -8.31 4.47 -1.40
C PRO A 90 -8.44 3.47 -2.56
N VAL A 91 -7.34 3.08 -3.19
CA VAL A 91 -7.33 2.08 -4.26
C VAL A 91 -7.77 0.72 -3.74
N GLU A 92 -7.20 0.27 -2.63
CA GLU A 92 -7.51 -1.02 -2.00
C GLU A 92 -8.93 -1.06 -1.43
N ILE A 93 -9.36 0.03 -0.80
CA ILE A 93 -10.73 0.15 -0.26
C ILE A 93 -11.76 0.13 -1.41
N ASP A 94 -11.51 0.84 -2.51
CA ASP A 94 -12.42 0.86 -3.66
C ASP A 94 -12.47 -0.50 -4.36
N ALA A 95 -11.34 -1.20 -4.54
CA ALA A 95 -11.30 -2.55 -5.09
C ALA A 95 -12.13 -3.53 -4.23
N SER A 96 -11.98 -3.47 -2.91
CA SER A 96 -12.77 -4.29 -1.97
C SER A 96 -14.26 -3.96 -1.99
N ARG A 97 -14.63 -2.68 -2.11
CA ARG A 97 -16.04 -2.27 -2.28
C ARG A 97 -16.64 -2.83 -3.55
N ARG A 98 -15.91 -2.82 -4.67
CA ARG A 98 -16.34 -3.40 -5.95
C ARG A 98 -16.51 -4.91 -5.82
N ALA A 99 -15.59 -5.60 -5.14
CA ALA A 99 -15.67 -7.02 -4.86
C ALA A 99 -16.96 -7.38 -4.08
N VAL A 100 -17.23 -6.67 -2.98
CA VAL A 100 -18.44 -6.88 -2.17
C VAL A 100 -19.71 -6.60 -2.98
N ALA A 101 -19.72 -5.53 -3.78
CA ALA A 101 -20.88 -5.19 -4.62
C ALA A 101 -21.15 -6.29 -5.68
N TYR A 102 -20.10 -6.85 -6.27
CA TYR A 102 -20.22 -7.97 -7.21
C TYR A 102 -20.79 -9.21 -6.52
N LEU A 103 -20.28 -9.57 -5.34
CA LEU A 103 -20.73 -10.73 -4.58
C LEU A 103 -22.21 -10.63 -4.17
N LYS A 104 -22.66 -9.44 -3.82
CA LYS A 104 -24.09 -9.19 -3.56
C LYS A 104 -25.00 -9.46 -4.76
N GLY A 105 -24.54 -9.12 -5.95
CA GLY A 105 -25.29 -9.32 -7.20
C GLY A 105 -25.24 -10.76 -7.73
N ALA A 106 -24.24 -11.55 -7.33
CA ALA A 106 -24.00 -12.90 -7.86
C ALA A 106 -24.90 -13.99 -7.26
N GLY A 107 -25.73 -13.65 -6.25
CA GLY A 107 -26.70 -14.57 -5.63
C GLY A 107 -26.08 -15.52 -4.58
N ALA A 108 -26.94 -16.25 -3.90
CA ALA A 108 -26.74 -16.95 -2.63
C ALA A 108 -25.70 -18.10 -2.58
N VAL A 109 -24.86 -18.30 -3.58
CA VAL A 109 -23.89 -19.41 -3.61
C VAL A 109 -22.62 -19.07 -2.81
N ILE A 110 -22.41 -17.79 -2.46
CA ILE A 110 -21.17 -17.30 -1.83
C ILE A 110 -21.51 -16.65 -0.50
N ASP A 111 -20.75 -16.99 0.54
CA ASP A 111 -20.85 -16.31 1.86
C ASP A 111 -20.35 -14.87 1.75
N GLU A 112 -21.27 -13.94 1.40
CA GLU A 112 -21.00 -12.50 1.33
C GLU A 112 -20.44 -11.96 2.64
N ARG A 113 -20.96 -12.42 3.78
CA ARG A 113 -20.53 -11.97 5.11
C ARG A 113 -19.09 -12.36 5.39
N GLY A 114 -18.74 -13.61 5.13
CA GLY A 114 -17.37 -14.11 5.27
C GLY A 114 -16.42 -13.41 4.31
N ALA A 115 -16.78 -13.23 3.04
CA ALA A 115 -15.99 -12.50 2.07
C ALA A 115 -15.73 -11.04 2.50
N ARG A 116 -16.77 -10.37 3.02
CA ARG A 116 -16.63 -9.01 3.56
C ARG A 116 -15.68 -8.96 4.76
N GLN A 117 -15.74 -9.95 5.66
CA GLN A 117 -14.81 -10.02 6.79
C GLN A 117 -13.35 -10.18 6.32
N VAL A 118 -13.09 -11.06 5.37
CA VAL A 118 -11.75 -11.24 4.77
C VAL A 118 -11.24 -9.94 4.15
N LEU A 119 -12.05 -9.29 3.33
CA LEU A 119 -11.66 -8.05 2.66
C LEU A 119 -11.47 -6.88 3.65
N THR A 120 -12.27 -6.82 4.70
CA THR A 120 -12.11 -5.82 5.76
C THR A 120 -10.82 -6.06 6.54
N ALA A 121 -10.52 -7.30 6.91
CA ALA A 121 -9.29 -7.65 7.59
C ALA A 121 -8.07 -7.30 6.73
N ALA A 122 -8.10 -7.60 5.44
CA ALA A 122 -7.04 -7.22 4.50
C ALA A 122 -6.88 -5.69 4.41
N ALA A 123 -7.98 -4.93 4.30
CA ALA A 123 -7.92 -3.47 4.27
C ALA A 123 -7.32 -2.88 5.55
N LEU A 124 -7.61 -3.44 6.72
CA LEU A 124 -7.04 -3.00 7.99
C LEU A 124 -5.52 -3.20 8.05
N THR A 125 -4.96 -4.20 7.37
CA THR A 125 -3.50 -4.35 7.30
C THR A 125 -2.84 -3.19 6.56
N TYR A 126 -3.44 -2.69 5.49
CA TYR A 126 -2.96 -1.50 4.78
C TYR A 126 -3.06 -0.24 5.64
N VAL A 127 -4.15 -0.08 6.39
CA VAL A 127 -4.33 1.05 7.33
C VAL A 127 -3.25 1.01 8.41
N ALA A 128 -3.04 -0.16 9.03
CA ALA A 128 -2.02 -0.32 10.06
C ALA A 128 -0.61 -0.03 9.53
N ALA A 129 -0.26 -0.54 8.35
CA ALA A 129 1.02 -0.28 7.71
C ALA A 129 1.23 1.22 7.42
N ALA A 130 0.20 1.92 6.92
CA ALA A 130 0.26 3.35 6.67
C ALA A 130 0.44 4.15 7.96
N LEU A 131 -0.27 3.80 9.04
CA LEU A 131 -0.12 4.45 10.35
C LEU A 131 1.29 4.29 10.90
N VAL A 132 1.84 3.07 10.88
CA VAL A 132 3.21 2.81 11.34
C VAL A 132 4.22 3.62 10.53
N SER A 133 4.07 3.68 9.21
CA SER A 133 4.96 4.44 8.34
C SER A 133 4.89 5.94 8.58
N VAL A 134 3.70 6.50 8.80
CA VAL A 134 3.53 7.92 9.16
C VAL A 134 4.18 8.22 10.51
N MET A 135 3.96 7.38 11.52
CA MET A 135 4.58 7.54 12.84
C MET A 135 6.11 7.47 12.75
N GLN A 136 6.64 6.54 11.96
CA GLN A 136 8.08 6.40 11.73
C GLN A 136 8.66 7.63 11.02
N LEU A 137 7.97 8.18 10.03
CA LEU A 137 8.37 9.41 9.34
C LEU A 137 8.42 10.59 10.30
N LEU A 138 7.38 10.76 11.11
CA LEU A 138 7.32 11.83 12.11
C LEU A 138 8.45 11.71 13.15
N TYR A 139 8.75 10.48 13.58
CA TYR A 139 9.88 10.22 14.45
C TYR A 139 11.21 10.64 13.82
N LEU A 140 11.47 10.24 12.58
CA LEU A 140 12.69 10.61 11.85
C LEU A 140 12.82 12.13 11.68
N LEU A 141 11.74 12.81 11.35
CA LEU A 141 11.72 14.27 11.22
C LEU A 141 11.98 14.95 12.57
N SER A 142 11.43 14.43 13.67
CA SER A 142 11.68 14.99 15.01
C SER A 142 13.13 14.86 15.46
N ARG A 143 13.84 13.83 14.98
CA ARG A 143 15.25 13.64 15.30
C ARG A 143 16.15 14.64 14.56
N ILE A 144 15.83 14.96 13.32
CA ILE A 144 16.58 15.99 12.58
C ILE A 144 16.43 17.34 13.25
N ASN A 145 15.21 17.77 13.56
CA ASN A 145 14.96 19.06 14.21
C ASN A 145 15.74 19.22 15.52
N ARG A 146 15.85 18.16 16.33
CA ARG A 146 16.64 18.22 17.58
C ARG A 146 18.13 18.41 17.35
N ASN A 147 18.67 17.76 16.30
CA ASN A 147 20.09 17.89 16.00
C ASN A 147 20.43 19.33 15.52
N ASP A 148 19.52 19.96 14.77
CA ASP A 148 19.67 21.35 14.33
C ASP A 148 19.61 22.33 15.51
N ASP A 149 18.83 22.04 16.55
CA ASP A 149 18.71 22.87 17.77
C ASP A 149 19.95 22.70 18.69
N GLU A 150 20.67 21.58 18.64
CA GLU A 150 21.87 21.33 19.44
C GLU A 150 23.16 21.88 18.82
N GLU A 151 23.15 22.23 17.52
CA GLU A 151 24.30 22.85 16.82
C GLU A 151 24.34 24.39 17.01
N PHE A 152 23.38 24.98 17.64
CA PHE A 152 23.32 26.38 18.01
C PHE A 152 23.49 26.57 19.51
#